data_15f5c00e2204e4125e1ebff3deaac51c
#
_entry.id   15f5c00e2204e4125e1ebff3deaac51c
#
_cell.length_a   1.000
_cell.length_b   1.000
_cell.length_c   1.000
_cell.angle_alpha   90.00
_cell.angle_beta   90.00
_cell.angle_gamma   90.00
#
_symmetry.space_group_name_H-M   'P 1'
#
loop_
_entity.id
_entity.type
_entity.pdbx_description
1 polymer ?
#
loop_
_entity_poly.entity_id
_entity_poly.type
_entity_poly.pdbx_seq_one_letter_code
_entity_poly.pdbx_strand_id
1 'polypeptide(L)'
;LKDGKHNLDFRVDGAFFESLGSKEIHAADVNVTAEVDKTSNWMHVHLRMFGSMTVDCHRCLVALPMQINTKYLLIVKLDSQDESDKDHEDEGVELIYLRPHEFTLSIAQTVYETSLLALPMIRNCDDLDLKPCDQGMIQKLETLNGDSTEETEVDARWEKLKQLKNLK
;
A
#
# COMPACT_ATOMS: atom_id res chain seq x y z
N LEU A 1 26.45 10.54 -2.44
CA LEU A 1 26.94 9.33 -3.15
C LEU A 1 27.79 9.78 -4.34
N LYS A 2 28.88 9.03 -4.65
CA LYS A 2 29.66 9.19 -5.89
C LYS A 2 28.92 8.51 -7.04
N ASP A 3 29.30 8.82 -8.29
CA ASP A 3 28.76 8.13 -9.44
C ASP A 3 29.14 6.65 -9.41
N GLY A 4 28.21 5.78 -9.80
CA GLY A 4 28.35 4.34 -9.78
C GLY A 4 27.22 3.63 -9.01
N LYS A 5 27.41 2.33 -8.78
CA LYS A 5 26.43 1.47 -8.11
C LYS A 5 26.66 1.42 -6.60
N HIS A 6 25.59 1.53 -5.85
CA HIS A 6 25.59 1.48 -4.39
C HIS A 6 24.45 0.59 -3.91
N ASN A 7 24.71 -0.20 -2.86
CA ASN A 7 23.70 -1.00 -2.20
C ASN A 7 23.54 -0.48 -0.77
N LEU A 8 22.31 -0.23 -0.37
CA LEU A 8 21.97 0.26 0.96
C LEU A 8 20.86 -0.65 1.51
N ASP A 9 21.04 -1.11 2.75
CA ASP A 9 20.07 -1.95 3.42
C ASP A 9 19.51 -1.19 4.63
N PHE A 10 18.18 -1.25 4.76
CA PHE A 10 17.44 -0.65 5.86
C PHE A 10 16.50 -1.69 6.46
N ARG A 11 16.18 -1.54 7.72
CA ARG A 11 15.12 -2.29 8.37
C ARG A 11 14.10 -1.30 8.91
N VAL A 12 12.84 -1.50 8.56
CA VAL A 12 11.74 -0.66 9.01
C VAL A 12 10.80 -1.48 9.89
N ASP A 13 10.38 -0.88 10.98
CA ASP A 13 9.54 -1.49 12.00
C ASP A 13 8.18 -0.76 12.12
N GLY A 14 7.35 -1.18 13.07
CA GLY A 14 6.05 -0.55 13.31
C GLY A 14 6.14 0.94 13.63
N ALA A 15 7.18 1.38 14.35
CA ALA A 15 7.36 2.79 14.71
C ALA A 15 7.60 3.67 13.47
N PHE A 16 8.25 3.13 12.44
CA PHE A 16 8.40 3.82 11.16
C PHE A 16 7.03 4.13 10.53
N PHE A 17 6.14 3.14 10.47
CA PHE A 17 4.79 3.31 9.90
C PHE A 17 3.92 4.25 10.75
N GLU A 18 4.00 4.16 12.07
CA GLU A 18 3.31 5.06 13.00
C GLU A 18 3.77 6.52 12.81
N SER A 19 5.05 6.75 12.62
CA SER A 19 5.62 8.10 12.40
C SER A 19 5.08 8.78 11.13
N LEU A 20 4.65 7.98 10.13
CA LEU A 20 4.04 8.44 8.89
C LEU A 20 2.49 8.44 8.94
N GLY A 21 1.92 8.21 10.13
CA GLY A 21 0.49 8.35 10.39
C GLY A 21 -0.36 7.10 10.15
N SER A 22 0.26 5.93 9.90
CA SER A 22 -0.47 4.68 9.80
C SER A 22 -1.02 4.24 11.15
N LYS A 23 -2.33 3.92 11.18
CA LYS A 23 -3.01 3.36 12.35
C LYS A 23 -3.39 1.88 12.16
N GLU A 24 -3.25 1.38 10.94
CA GLU A 24 -3.67 0.02 10.57
C GLU A 24 -2.57 -1.02 10.78
N ILE A 25 -1.32 -0.57 10.96
CA ILE A 25 -0.17 -1.45 11.11
C ILE A 25 0.20 -1.52 12.58
N HIS A 26 -0.04 -2.67 13.21
CA HIS A 26 0.27 -2.89 14.62
C HIS A 26 1.73 -3.22 14.88
N ALA A 27 2.34 -3.95 13.94
CA ALA A 27 3.75 -4.30 13.97
C ALA A 27 4.26 -4.51 12.54
N ALA A 28 5.54 -4.25 12.33
CA ALA A 28 6.20 -4.51 11.06
C ALA A 28 7.65 -4.94 11.30
N ASP A 29 8.15 -5.78 10.42
CA ASP A 29 9.55 -6.16 10.29
C ASP A 29 9.84 -6.35 8.82
N VAL A 30 10.26 -5.27 8.17
CA VAL A 30 10.47 -5.23 6.72
C VAL A 30 11.91 -4.83 6.43
N ASN A 31 12.60 -5.69 5.68
CA ASN A 31 13.91 -5.40 5.14
C ASN A 31 13.75 -4.70 3.79
N VAL A 32 14.42 -3.56 3.64
CA VAL A 32 14.42 -2.73 2.44
C VAL A 32 15.84 -2.69 1.89
N THR A 33 16.03 -3.23 0.71
CA THR A 33 17.29 -3.12 -0.03
C THR A 33 17.12 -2.11 -1.15
N ALA A 34 17.95 -1.07 -1.18
CA ALA A 34 17.99 -0.06 -2.22
C ALA A 34 19.26 -0.23 -3.05
N GLU A 35 19.11 -0.68 -4.29
CA GLU A 35 20.17 -0.71 -5.29
C GLU A 35 20.12 0.61 -6.07
N VAL A 36 21.12 1.46 -5.88
CA VAL A 36 21.21 2.79 -6.47
C VAL A 36 22.26 2.79 -7.58
N ASP A 37 21.84 3.11 -8.80
CA ASP A 37 22.77 3.35 -9.92
C ASP A 37 22.77 4.85 -10.23
N LYS A 38 23.83 5.54 -9.82
CA LYS A 38 23.96 6.99 -9.93
C LYS A 38 24.89 7.37 -11.06
N THR A 39 24.43 8.25 -11.90
CA THR A 39 25.21 8.98 -12.92
C THR A 39 25.20 10.48 -12.61
N SER A 40 25.89 11.27 -13.41
CA SER A 40 25.96 12.73 -13.19
C SER A 40 24.59 13.43 -13.16
N ASN A 41 23.60 12.96 -13.95
CA ASN A 41 22.31 13.62 -14.13
C ASN A 41 21.10 12.79 -13.65
N TRP A 42 21.28 11.49 -13.47
CA TRP A 42 20.21 10.57 -13.14
C TRP A 42 20.63 9.62 -12.02
N MET A 43 19.64 9.22 -11.24
CA MET A 43 19.81 8.18 -10.24
C MET A 43 18.62 7.22 -10.34
N HIS A 44 18.91 5.95 -10.62
CA HIS A 44 17.92 4.87 -10.62
C HIS A 44 18.00 4.16 -9.28
N VAL A 45 16.89 4.13 -8.55
CA VAL A 45 16.80 3.49 -7.25
C VAL A 45 15.84 2.31 -7.34
N HIS A 46 16.38 1.10 -7.32
CA HIS A 46 15.61 -0.14 -7.26
C HIS A 46 15.41 -0.52 -5.80
N LEU A 47 14.19 -0.39 -5.34
CA LEU A 47 13.79 -0.81 -4.00
C LEU A 47 13.25 -2.23 -4.03
N ARG A 48 13.71 -3.07 -3.11
CA ARG A 48 13.15 -4.39 -2.82
C ARG A 48 12.76 -4.42 -1.35
N MET A 49 11.53 -4.78 -1.08
CA MET A 49 10.99 -4.85 0.27
C MET A 49 10.47 -6.26 0.53
N PHE A 50 10.97 -6.86 1.60
CA PHE A 50 10.58 -8.20 2.01
C PHE A 50 10.47 -8.26 3.53
N GLY A 51 9.36 -8.82 4.02
CA GLY A 51 9.15 -8.95 5.45
C GLY A 51 7.72 -9.25 5.84
N SER A 52 7.38 -8.95 7.07
CA SER A 52 6.03 -9.15 7.60
C SER A 52 5.47 -7.86 8.18
N MET A 53 4.16 -7.69 8.02
CA MET A 53 3.39 -6.60 8.61
C MET A 53 2.15 -7.18 9.28
N THR A 54 1.85 -6.74 10.50
CA THR A 54 0.66 -7.18 11.24
C THR A 54 -0.44 -6.14 11.08
N VAL A 55 -1.55 -6.56 10.50
CA VAL A 55 -2.72 -5.73 10.17
C VAL A 55 -4.00 -6.39 10.67
N ASP A 56 -5.11 -5.65 10.70
CA ASP A 56 -6.39 -6.22 11.13
C ASP A 56 -7.06 -7.06 10.03
N CYS A 57 -7.71 -8.13 10.45
CA CYS A 57 -8.68 -8.83 9.63
C CYS A 57 -9.88 -7.90 9.36
N HIS A 58 -10.28 -7.74 8.11
CA HIS A 58 -11.41 -6.88 7.73
C HIS A 58 -12.76 -7.37 8.25
N ARG A 59 -12.84 -8.65 8.67
CA ARG A 59 -14.09 -9.26 9.15
C ARG A 59 -14.20 -9.30 10.67
N CYS A 60 -13.16 -9.74 11.37
CA CYS A 60 -13.22 -9.96 12.81
C CYS A 60 -12.26 -9.11 13.63
N LEU A 61 -11.48 -8.24 12.99
CA LEU A 61 -10.51 -7.32 13.60
C LEU A 61 -9.37 -7.99 14.38
N VAL A 62 -9.20 -9.29 14.21
CA VAL A 62 -8.04 -9.98 14.79
C VAL A 62 -6.79 -9.62 14.01
N ALA A 63 -5.69 -9.41 14.72
CA ALA A 63 -4.39 -9.10 14.11
C ALA A 63 -3.86 -10.29 13.29
N LEU A 64 -3.52 -10.02 12.01
CA LEU A 64 -3.03 -10.97 11.02
C LEU A 64 -1.61 -10.61 10.59
N PRO A 65 -0.64 -11.53 10.71
CA PRO A 65 0.69 -11.35 10.15
C PRO A 65 0.65 -11.61 8.64
N MET A 66 0.88 -10.57 7.85
CA MET A 66 0.93 -10.63 6.39
C MET A 66 2.37 -10.58 5.90
N GLN A 67 2.74 -11.46 4.97
CA GLN A 67 4.03 -11.39 4.30
C GLN A 67 3.95 -10.43 3.12
N ILE A 68 4.92 -9.55 3.00
CA ILE A 68 5.08 -8.68 1.83
C ILE A 68 6.36 -9.03 1.09
N ASN A 69 6.29 -8.97 -0.24
CA ASN A 69 7.43 -9.10 -1.15
C ASN A 69 7.15 -8.25 -2.38
N THR A 70 7.74 -7.08 -2.42
CA THR A 70 7.49 -6.11 -3.49
C THR A 70 8.76 -5.44 -3.96
N LYS A 71 8.69 -4.89 -5.17
CA LYS A 71 9.78 -4.15 -5.81
C LYS A 71 9.22 -2.83 -6.33
N TYR A 72 10.05 -1.80 -6.30
CA TYR A 72 9.70 -0.49 -6.82
C TYR A 72 10.89 0.14 -7.51
N LEU A 73 10.66 0.86 -8.60
CA LEU A 73 11.67 1.63 -9.31
C LEU A 73 11.34 3.13 -9.16
N LEU A 74 12.30 3.85 -8.62
CA LEU A 74 12.26 5.30 -8.50
C LEU A 74 13.37 5.87 -9.38
N ILE A 75 13.02 6.82 -10.25
CA ILE A 75 13.98 7.57 -11.06
C ILE A 75 14.12 8.97 -10.49
N VAL A 76 15.35 9.38 -10.23
CA VAL A 76 15.65 10.71 -9.71
C VAL A 76 16.48 11.47 -10.74
N LYS A 77 15.98 12.61 -11.18
CA LYS A 77 16.69 13.52 -12.08
C LYS A 77 17.39 14.60 -11.25
N LEU A 78 18.69 14.71 -11.46
CA LEU A 78 19.55 15.72 -10.81
C LEU A 78 19.64 16.92 -11.76
N ASP A 79 18.72 17.87 -11.68
CA ASP A 79 18.69 19.01 -12.61
C ASP A 79 18.31 20.31 -11.89
N SER A 80 18.85 21.41 -12.43
CA SER A 80 18.61 22.77 -11.96
C SER A 80 17.40 23.44 -12.63
N GLN A 81 16.66 22.74 -13.51
CA GLN A 81 15.59 23.36 -14.27
C GLN A 81 14.23 23.26 -13.60
N ASP A 82 13.46 24.33 -13.79
CA ASP A 82 12.15 24.61 -13.22
C ASP A 82 11.07 23.56 -13.54
N GLU A 83 10.04 23.57 -12.69
CA GLU A 83 8.85 22.73 -12.63
C GLU A 83 8.03 22.59 -13.93
N SER A 84 8.50 23.09 -15.07
CA SER A 84 7.74 23.11 -16.33
C SER A 84 7.74 21.78 -17.12
N ASP A 85 8.59 20.82 -16.75
CA ASP A 85 8.68 19.51 -17.44
C ASP A 85 7.93 18.38 -16.69
N LYS A 86 6.80 18.72 -16.05
CA LYS A 86 5.96 17.73 -15.34
C LYS A 86 5.20 16.76 -16.25
N ASP A 87 5.35 16.86 -17.58
CA ASP A 87 4.56 16.12 -18.57
C ASP A 87 5.19 14.81 -19.04
N HIS A 88 6.22 14.31 -18.40
CA HIS A 88 6.76 12.98 -18.69
C HIS A 88 6.37 11.97 -17.61
N GLU A 89 5.09 11.65 -17.52
CA GLU A 89 4.59 10.41 -16.94
C GLU A 89 4.92 9.26 -17.89
N ASP A 90 6.18 8.84 -17.92
CA ASP A 90 6.56 7.62 -18.62
C ASP A 90 6.11 6.40 -17.80
N GLU A 91 4.99 5.80 -18.28
CA GLU A 91 4.58 4.41 -18.02
C GLU A 91 4.71 3.89 -16.56
N GLY A 92 4.17 4.65 -15.58
CA GLY A 92 4.03 4.13 -14.22
C GLY A 92 5.32 4.12 -13.38
N VAL A 93 6.34 4.87 -13.78
CA VAL A 93 7.56 5.07 -13.02
C VAL A 93 7.54 6.44 -12.37
N GLU A 94 7.73 6.50 -11.05
CA GLU A 94 7.80 7.75 -10.31
C GLU A 94 9.10 8.49 -10.66
N LEU A 95 8.98 9.75 -11.13
CA LEU A 95 10.09 10.62 -11.42
C LEU A 95 10.17 11.73 -10.36
N ILE A 96 11.27 11.77 -9.62
CA ILE A 96 11.56 12.81 -8.62
C ILE A 96 12.66 13.73 -9.16
N TYR A 97 12.45 15.04 -9.01
CA TYR A 97 13.46 16.05 -9.32
C TYR A 97 14.18 16.46 -8.03
N LEU A 98 15.52 16.33 -8.02
CA LEU A 98 16.37 16.77 -6.92
C LEU A 98 17.11 18.05 -7.33
N ARG A 99 16.93 19.12 -6.56
CA ARG A 99 17.58 20.41 -6.82
C ARG A 99 19.07 20.38 -6.49
N PRO A 100 19.91 21.21 -7.14
CA PRO A 100 21.37 21.18 -6.95
C PRO A 100 21.85 21.46 -5.51
N HIS A 101 21.01 22.06 -4.67
CA HIS A 101 21.31 22.33 -3.27
C HIS A 101 20.72 21.28 -2.31
N GLU A 102 20.00 20.30 -2.82
CA GLU A 102 19.48 19.17 -2.05
C GLU A 102 20.47 18.02 -2.09
N PHE A 103 21.08 17.73 -0.95
CA PHE A 103 22.09 16.69 -0.82
C PHE A 103 21.53 15.35 -0.27
N THR A 104 20.25 15.32 0.06
CA THR A 104 19.59 14.15 0.63
C THR A 104 18.33 13.82 -0.15
N LEU A 105 18.19 12.54 -0.51
CA LEU A 105 16.96 11.97 -1.06
C LEU A 105 16.26 11.20 0.05
N SER A 106 15.03 11.58 0.39
CA SER A 106 14.20 10.81 1.30
C SER A 106 13.37 9.80 0.51
N ILE A 107 13.54 8.51 0.81
CA ILE A 107 12.74 7.42 0.24
C ILE A 107 11.68 6.91 1.24
N ALA A 108 11.54 7.58 2.39
CA ALA A 108 10.65 7.11 3.45
C ALA A 108 9.19 7.02 3.00
N GLN A 109 8.71 8.04 2.30
CA GLN A 109 7.34 8.06 1.79
C GLN A 109 7.11 6.94 0.77
N THR A 110 8.02 6.77 -0.20
CA THR A 110 7.95 5.71 -1.22
C THR A 110 7.95 4.31 -0.59
N VAL A 111 8.81 4.09 0.42
CA VAL A 111 8.84 2.80 1.16
C VAL A 111 7.51 2.56 1.89
N TYR A 112 6.97 3.59 2.54
CA TYR A 112 5.70 3.52 3.24
C TYR A 112 4.56 3.14 2.28
N GLU A 113 4.36 3.90 1.21
CA GLU A 113 3.27 3.71 0.25
C GLU A 113 3.38 2.36 -0.47
N THR A 114 4.57 2.01 -0.93
CA THR A 114 4.78 0.73 -1.63
C THR A 114 4.57 -0.47 -0.70
N SER A 115 4.93 -0.35 0.58
CA SER A 115 4.67 -1.41 1.58
C SER A 115 3.18 -1.58 1.83
N LEU A 116 2.40 -0.49 1.90
CA LEU A 116 0.93 -0.55 2.03
C LEU A 116 0.28 -1.16 0.79
N LEU A 117 0.72 -0.76 -0.41
CA LEU A 117 0.20 -1.28 -1.67
C LEU A 117 0.53 -2.77 -1.88
N ALA A 118 1.57 -3.28 -1.21
CA ALA A 118 1.91 -4.69 -1.25
C ALA A 118 0.95 -5.58 -0.43
N LEU A 119 0.16 -4.98 0.46
CA LEU A 119 -0.86 -5.71 1.21
C LEU A 119 -2.08 -5.98 0.32
N PRO A 120 -2.72 -7.17 0.41
CA PRO A 120 -3.94 -7.44 -0.33
C PRO A 120 -5.07 -6.50 0.11
N MET A 121 -5.93 -6.11 -0.83
CA MET A 121 -7.07 -5.23 -0.56
C MET A 121 -8.08 -5.86 0.42
N ILE A 122 -8.27 -7.17 0.34
CA ILE A 122 -9.15 -7.92 1.25
C ILE A 122 -8.27 -8.81 2.11
N ARG A 123 -8.38 -8.64 3.43
CA ARG A 123 -7.58 -9.36 4.44
C ARG A 123 -8.50 -10.06 5.41
N ASN A 124 -8.73 -11.34 5.21
CA ASN A 124 -9.57 -12.17 6.08
C ASN A 124 -8.77 -13.34 6.65
N CYS A 125 -9.16 -13.81 7.83
CA CYS A 125 -8.53 -14.96 8.46
C CYS A 125 -8.54 -16.21 7.58
N ASP A 126 -9.61 -16.40 6.80
CA ASP A 126 -9.83 -17.57 5.94
C ASP A 126 -8.82 -17.62 4.78
N ASP A 127 -8.36 -16.45 4.30
CA ASP A 127 -7.40 -16.36 3.18
C ASP A 127 -5.98 -16.78 3.56
N LEU A 128 -5.70 -16.89 4.86
CA LEU A 128 -4.36 -17.14 5.37
C LEU A 128 -4.16 -18.55 5.93
N ASP A 129 -5.17 -19.41 5.88
CA ASP A 129 -5.17 -20.76 6.48
C ASP A 129 -4.65 -20.84 7.94
N LEU A 130 -4.58 -19.67 8.61
CA LEU A 130 -3.95 -19.58 9.93
C LEU A 130 -4.89 -19.96 11.08
N LYS A 131 -6.11 -19.49 11.03
CA LYS A 131 -7.17 -19.79 12.02
C LYS A 131 -8.52 -19.23 11.55
N PRO A 132 -9.63 -19.82 12.01
CA PRO A 132 -10.95 -19.25 11.75
C PRO A 132 -11.10 -17.86 12.39
N CYS A 133 -11.96 -17.03 11.83
CA CYS A 133 -12.34 -15.75 12.41
C CYS A 133 -12.86 -15.90 13.83
N ASP A 134 -12.70 -14.86 14.64
CA ASP A 134 -13.27 -14.80 16.01
C ASP A 134 -14.79 -14.97 15.95
N GLN A 135 -15.27 -16.09 16.53
CA GLN A 135 -16.69 -16.45 16.51
C GLN A 135 -17.56 -15.44 17.27
N GLY A 136 -17.03 -14.81 18.32
CA GLY A 136 -17.76 -13.80 19.08
C GLY A 136 -18.02 -12.54 18.24
N MET A 137 -17.05 -12.14 17.42
CA MET A 137 -17.21 -11.01 16.51
C MET A 137 -18.15 -11.37 15.34
N ILE A 138 -18.05 -12.58 14.81
CA ILE A 138 -18.95 -13.06 13.75
C ILE A 138 -20.40 -13.05 14.20
N GLN A 139 -20.70 -13.58 15.39
CA GLN A 139 -22.05 -13.57 15.97
C GLN A 139 -22.59 -12.15 16.15
N LYS A 140 -21.74 -11.21 16.60
CA LYS A 140 -22.15 -9.78 16.68
C LYS A 140 -22.49 -9.21 15.31
N LEU A 141 -21.70 -9.51 14.28
CA LEU A 141 -22.00 -9.05 12.92
C LEU A 141 -23.30 -9.64 12.39
N GLU A 142 -23.58 -10.91 12.65
CA GLU A 142 -24.84 -11.57 12.27
C GLU A 142 -26.03 -10.93 12.96
N THR A 143 -25.93 -10.63 14.25
CA THR A 143 -27.02 -9.95 14.99
C THR A 143 -27.26 -8.52 14.53
N LEU A 144 -26.20 -7.82 14.07
CA LEU A 144 -26.31 -6.44 13.55
C LEU A 144 -26.81 -6.39 12.11
N ASN A 145 -26.56 -7.43 11.33
CA ASN A 145 -27.06 -7.51 9.96
C ASN A 145 -28.58 -7.61 9.85
N GLY A 146 -29.30 -7.83 10.97
CA GLY A 146 -30.74 -7.94 11.01
C GLY A 146 -31.25 -8.99 10.01
N ASP A 147 -32.29 -9.70 10.36
CA ASP A 147 -33.01 -10.51 9.38
C ASP A 147 -33.59 -9.59 8.30
N SER A 148 -32.85 -9.42 7.21
CA SER A 148 -33.34 -8.71 6.01
C SER A 148 -34.39 -9.53 5.24
N THR A 149 -35.20 -10.30 5.98
CA THR A 149 -36.37 -11.04 5.46
C THR A 149 -37.65 -10.19 5.49
N GLU A 150 -37.62 -8.96 6.02
CA GLU A 150 -38.67 -8.01 5.66
C GLU A 150 -38.41 -7.60 4.20
N GLU A 151 -39.31 -8.03 3.31
CA GLU A 151 -39.41 -7.46 1.97
C GLU A 151 -39.64 -5.94 2.13
N THR A 152 -38.53 -5.21 2.22
CA THR A 152 -38.59 -3.75 2.23
C THR A 152 -39.25 -3.36 0.93
N GLU A 153 -40.39 -2.69 1.02
CA GLU A 153 -41.06 -2.06 -0.13
C GLU A 153 -39.99 -1.32 -0.90
N VAL A 154 -39.76 -1.73 -2.14
CA VAL A 154 -38.68 -1.16 -2.96
C VAL A 154 -39.01 0.31 -3.14
N ASP A 155 -38.11 1.19 -2.68
CA ASP A 155 -38.21 2.63 -2.86
C ASP A 155 -38.62 2.94 -4.31
N ALA A 156 -39.70 3.72 -4.48
CA ALA A 156 -40.27 4.07 -5.79
C ALA A 156 -39.23 4.64 -6.79
N ARG A 157 -38.14 5.21 -6.27
CA ARG A 157 -36.99 5.68 -7.10
C ARG A 157 -36.29 4.55 -7.86
N TRP A 158 -36.34 3.33 -7.34
CA TRP A 158 -35.68 2.17 -7.91
C TRP A 158 -36.59 1.29 -8.77
N GLU A 159 -37.90 1.60 -8.86
CA GLU A 159 -38.88 0.83 -9.65
C GLU A 159 -38.49 0.68 -11.11
N LYS A 160 -37.91 1.74 -11.71
CA LYS A 160 -37.44 1.71 -13.10
C LYS A 160 -36.30 0.70 -13.34
N LEU A 161 -35.52 0.35 -12.32
CA LEU A 161 -34.41 -0.64 -12.41
C LEU A 161 -34.95 -2.09 -12.44
N LYS A 162 -36.17 -2.34 -11.92
CA LYS A 162 -36.80 -3.67 -12.03
C LYS A 162 -37.02 -4.08 -13.49
N GLN A 163 -37.26 -3.10 -14.38
CA GLN A 163 -37.48 -3.35 -15.81
C GLN A 163 -36.20 -3.85 -16.51
N LEU A 164 -35.00 -3.47 -16.02
CA LEU A 164 -33.72 -3.93 -16.58
C LEU A 164 -33.43 -5.40 -16.25
N LYS A 165 -34.01 -5.96 -15.20
CA LYS A 165 -33.85 -7.35 -14.81
C LYS A 165 -34.56 -8.34 -15.77
N ASN A 166 -35.55 -7.86 -16.56
CA ASN A 166 -36.34 -8.63 -17.51
C ASN A 166 -35.84 -8.52 -18.95
N LEU A 167 -34.74 -7.79 -19.19
CA LEU A 167 -34.08 -7.69 -20.49
C LEU A 167 -32.97 -8.77 -20.57
N LYS A 168 -33.41 -10.03 -20.79
CA LYS A 168 -32.55 -11.16 -21.19
C LYS A 168 -33.00 -11.69 -22.51
#